data_ac78c72f92a1db048f1ca2dcb9e16f2d
#
_entry.id   ac78c72f92a1db048f1ca2dcb9e16f2d
#
_cell.length_a   1.000
_cell.length_b   1.000
_cell.length_c   1.000
_cell.angle_alpha   90.00
_cell.angle_beta   90.00
_cell.angle_gamma   90.00
#
_symmetry.space_group_name_H-M   'P 1'
#
loop_
_entity.id
_entity.type
_entity.pdbx_description
1 polymer ?
#
loop_
_entity_poly.entity_id
_entity_poly.type
_entity_poly.pdbx_seq_one_letter_code
_entity_poly.pdbx_strand_id
1 'polypeptide(L)'
;MSNEEIIRAFHLMWDGFPEPIMLIEKNRNIVAVNKKCAEFGMKVGTKCSSYGKPEQHKGCRANEAADTKQPICITYPGSFGKDAYGYWIPLPEKPEWMLHFSIGITMEYEEAKNVTITKDIVKDIANN
;
A
#
# COMPACT_ATOMS: atom_id res chain seq x y z
N MET A 1 -13.41 0.92 -16.29
CA MET A 1 -12.04 1.23 -16.75
C MET A 1 -11.35 -0.04 -17.25
N SER A 2 -10.58 0.08 -18.31
CA SER A 2 -9.72 -1.01 -18.76
C SER A 2 -8.55 -1.21 -17.77
N ASN A 3 -7.91 -2.38 -17.88
CA ASN A 3 -6.71 -2.64 -17.08
C ASN A 3 -5.61 -1.59 -17.34
N GLU A 4 -5.44 -1.19 -18.61
CA GLU A 4 -4.46 -0.17 -18.97
C GLU A 4 -4.77 1.19 -18.35
N GLU A 5 -6.04 1.56 -18.30
CA GLU A 5 -6.48 2.81 -17.66
C GLU A 5 -6.22 2.78 -16.15
N ILE A 6 -6.48 1.64 -15.51
CA ILE A 6 -6.21 1.47 -14.07
C ILE A 6 -4.71 1.61 -13.80
N ILE A 7 -3.87 0.97 -14.60
CA ILE A 7 -2.41 1.05 -14.45
C ILE A 7 -1.92 2.48 -14.65
N ARG A 8 -2.46 3.18 -15.64
CA ARG A 8 -2.11 4.58 -15.88
C ARG A 8 -2.52 5.47 -14.69
N ALA A 9 -3.71 5.25 -14.15
CA ALA A 9 -4.19 5.98 -12.98
C ALA A 9 -3.30 5.71 -11.76
N PHE A 10 -2.87 4.46 -11.58
CA PHE A 10 -1.93 4.09 -10.53
C PHE A 10 -0.63 4.92 -10.62
N HIS A 11 -0.02 4.96 -11.79
CA HIS A 11 1.23 5.73 -11.98
C HIS A 11 1.03 7.22 -11.77
N LEU A 12 -0.09 7.76 -12.27
CA LEU A 12 -0.41 9.17 -12.10
C LEU A 12 -0.49 9.56 -10.62
N MET A 13 -1.10 8.71 -9.79
CA MET A 13 -1.34 9.01 -8.38
C MET A 13 -0.18 8.62 -7.47
N TRP A 14 0.56 7.56 -7.80
CA TRP A 14 1.47 6.93 -6.84
C TRP A 14 2.95 6.97 -7.20
N ASP A 15 3.34 7.39 -8.41
CA ASP A 15 4.77 7.45 -8.76
C ASP A 15 5.54 8.44 -7.89
N GLY A 16 4.88 9.47 -7.40
CA GLY A 16 5.49 10.43 -6.48
C GLY A 16 5.47 10.03 -5.01
N PHE A 17 4.82 8.92 -4.66
CA PHE A 17 4.77 8.47 -3.27
C PHE A 17 6.16 8.02 -2.81
N PRO A 18 6.64 8.52 -1.64
CA PRO A 18 8.04 8.32 -1.25
C PRO A 18 8.41 6.93 -0.72
N GLU A 19 7.44 6.06 -0.52
CA GLU A 19 7.71 4.67 -0.16
C GLU A 19 7.23 3.73 -1.27
N PRO A 20 7.73 2.47 -1.31
CA PRO A 20 7.28 1.51 -2.32
C PRO A 20 5.79 1.22 -2.19
N ILE A 21 5.09 1.31 -3.31
CA ILE A 21 3.69 0.88 -3.41
C ILE A 21 3.50 0.09 -4.70
N MET A 22 2.73 -0.97 -4.61
CA MET A 22 2.46 -1.84 -5.76
C MET A 22 0.97 -2.07 -5.93
N LEU A 23 0.60 -2.38 -7.16
CA LEU A 23 -0.73 -2.87 -7.50
C LEU A 23 -0.57 -4.36 -7.79
N ILE A 24 -1.28 -5.19 -7.03
CA ILE A 24 -1.17 -6.64 -7.14
C ILE A 24 -2.52 -7.27 -7.44
N GLU A 25 -2.48 -8.46 -8.02
CA GLU A 25 -3.66 -9.32 -8.12
C GLU A 25 -3.79 -10.16 -6.85
N LYS A 26 -4.96 -10.71 -6.61
CA LYS A 26 -5.22 -11.61 -5.48
C LYS A 26 -4.21 -12.76 -5.42
N ASN A 27 -3.76 -13.25 -6.57
CA ASN A 27 -2.76 -14.32 -6.67
C ASN A 27 -1.32 -13.84 -6.40
N ARG A 28 -1.13 -12.60 -5.99
CA ARG A 28 0.14 -11.94 -5.69
C ARG A 28 0.93 -11.49 -6.90
N ASN A 29 0.41 -11.65 -8.12
CA ASN A 29 1.10 -11.14 -9.30
C ASN A 29 1.14 -9.61 -9.27
N ILE A 30 2.33 -9.04 -9.49
CA ILE A 30 2.52 -7.59 -9.51
C ILE A 30 2.09 -7.05 -10.87
N VAL A 31 1.13 -6.16 -10.87
CA VAL A 31 0.56 -5.53 -12.07
C VAL A 31 1.24 -4.20 -12.37
N ALA A 32 1.58 -3.44 -11.31
CA ALA A 32 2.26 -2.16 -11.44
C ALA A 32 3.06 -1.86 -10.17
N VAL A 33 4.12 -1.12 -10.33
CA VAL A 33 4.96 -0.65 -9.22
C VAL A 33 5.20 0.84 -9.38
N ASN A 34 5.22 1.58 -8.28
CA ASN A 34 5.57 2.99 -8.36
C ASN A 34 7.09 3.14 -8.52
N LYS A 35 7.54 4.38 -8.72
CA LYS A 35 8.94 4.69 -8.95
C LYS A 35 9.86 4.16 -7.85
N LYS A 36 9.47 4.40 -6.59
CA LYS A 36 10.25 3.96 -5.43
C LYS A 36 10.30 2.43 -5.35
N CYS A 37 9.22 1.74 -5.62
CA CYS A 37 9.16 0.29 -5.65
C CYS A 37 10.09 -0.29 -6.72
N ALA A 38 10.12 0.32 -7.90
CA ALA A 38 11.04 -0.07 -8.98
C ALA A 38 12.50 0.13 -8.58
N GLU A 39 12.81 1.19 -7.85
CA GLU A 39 14.17 1.44 -7.34
C GLU A 39 14.64 0.34 -6.40
N PHE A 40 13.73 -0.29 -5.66
CA PHE A 40 14.04 -1.44 -4.81
C PHE A 40 14.11 -2.77 -5.56
N GLY A 41 13.97 -2.74 -6.89
CA GLY A 41 14.17 -3.91 -7.72
C GLY A 41 12.93 -4.79 -7.92
N MET A 42 11.76 -4.36 -7.47
CA MET A 42 10.51 -5.10 -7.68
C MET A 42 10.01 -4.91 -9.12
N LYS A 43 9.55 -5.98 -9.74
CA LYS A 43 9.21 -5.98 -11.16
C LYS A 43 7.80 -6.46 -11.43
N VAL A 44 7.14 -5.83 -12.39
CA VAL A 44 5.87 -6.28 -12.94
C VAL A 44 6.01 -7.70 -13.49
N GLY A 45 4.99 -8.51 -13.29
CA GLY A 45 4.97 -9.89 -13.75
C GLY A 45 5.58 -10.90 -12.79
N THR A 46 6.14 -10.45 -11.68
CA THR A 46 6.65 -11.33 -10.62
C THR A 46 5.65 -11.37 -9.46
N LYS A 47 5.82 -12.35 -8.58
CA LYS A 47 4.99 -12.46 -7.38
C LYS A 47 5.56 -11.59 -6.26
N CYS A 48 4.72 -10.79 -5.61
CA CYS A 48 5.17 -9.98 -4.47
C CYS A 48 5.71 -10.87 -3.34
N SER A 49 5.19 -12.08 -3.20
CA SER A 49 5.64 -13.06 -2.21
C SER A 49 7.04 -13.64 -2.48
N SER A 50 7.61 -13.39 -3.66
CA SER A 50 8.97 -13.85 -3.99
C SER A 50 10.06 -12.90 -3.46
N TYR A 51 9.69 -11.73 -2.96
CA TYR A 51 10.63 -10.77 -2.42
C TYR A 51 10.71 -10.89 -0.89
N GLY A 52 11.89 -10.64 -0.34
CA GLY A 52 12.11 -10.75 1.09
C GLY A 52 12.15 -12.20 1.57
N LYS A 53 11.93 -12.39 2.87
CA LYS A 53 12.00 -13.71 3.52
C LYS A 53 10.60 -14.33 3.60
N PRO A 54 10.49 -15.69 3.56
CA PRO A 54 9.19 -16.35 3.67
C PRO A 54 8.38 -15.95 4.91
N GLU A 55 9.04 -15.68 6.03
CA GLU A 55 8.40 -15.28 7.27
C GLU A 55 7.62 -13.97 7.14
N GLN A 56 8.08 -13.07 6.26
CA GLN A 56 7.45 -11.77 6.04
C GLN A 56 6.11 -11.90 5.32
N HIS A 57 5.82 -13.05 4.71
CA HIS A 57 4.60 -13.27 3.93
C HIS A 57 3.56 -14.13 4.67
N LYS A 58 3.89 -14.64 5.86
CA LYS A 58 2.96 -15.47 6.64
C LYS A 58 1.72 -14.72 7.09
N GLY A 59 1.85 -13.43 7.34
CA GLY A 59 0.74 -12.57 7.76
C GLY A 59 0.01 -11.88 6.62
N CYS A 60 0.24 -12.28 5.37
CA CYS A 60 -0.37 -11.63 4.21
C CYS A 60 -1.89 -11.80 4.20
N ARG A 61 -2.62 -10.69 4.10
CA ARG A 61 -4.08 -10.66 4.18
C ARG A 61 -4.74 -10.29 2.85
N ALA A 62 -4.04 -10.51 1.76
CA ALA A 62 -4.54 -10.17 0.44
C ALA A 62 -5.83 -10.93 0.07
N ASN A 63 -5.92 -12.22 0.41
CA ASN A 63 -7.13 -13.00 0.14
C ASN A 63 -8.33 -12.44 0.90
N GLU A 64 -8.14 -12.13 2.18
CA GLU A 64 -9.21 -11.57 3.01
C GLU A 64 -9.67 -10.21 2.47
N ALA A 65 -8.75 -9.34 2.09
CA ALA A 65 -9.09 -8.05 1.51
C ALA A 65 -9.91 -8.21 0.22
N ALA A 66 -9.47 -9.08 -0.68
CA ALA A 66 -10.18 -9.34 -1.92
C ALA A 66 -11.58 -9.92 -1.69
N ASP A 67 -11.67 -10.92 -0.80
CA ASP A 67 -12.92 -11.63 -0.56
C ASP A 67 -13.96 -10.78 0.19
N THR A 68 -13.52 -9.95 1.12
CA THR A 68 -14.41 -9.04 1.86
C THR A 68 -14.65 -7.73 1.11
N LYS A 69 -13.86 -7.43 0.10
CA LYS A 69 -13.88 -6.16 -0.65
C LYS A 69 -13.66 -4.96 0.28
N GLN A 70 -12.90 -5.16 1.35
CA GLN A 70 -12.63 -4.13 2.35
C GLN A 70 -11.12 -3.93 2.52
N PRO A 71 -10.68 -2.70 2.76
CA PRO A 71 -9.28 -2.47 3.07
C PRO A 71 -8.90 -3.12 4.39
N ILE A 72 -7.67 -3.61 4.45
CA ILE A 72 -7.10 -4.19 5.66
C ILE A 72 -5.81 -3.45 5.96
N CYS A 73 -5.65 -3.07 7.23
CA CYS A 73 -4.43 -2.47 7.74
C CYS A 73 -3.97 -3.28 8.95
N ILE A 74 -2.67 -3.57 8.98
CA ILE A 74 -2.06 -4.20 10.15
C ILE A 74 -0.92 -3.34 10.66
N THR A 75 -0.63 -3.47 11.95
CA THR A 75 0.51 -2.83 12.60
C THR A 75 1.53 -3.92 12.93
N TYR A 76 2.80 -3.64 12.70
CA TYR A 76 3.88 -4.56 13.02
C TYR A 76 5.17 -3.78 13.30
N PRO A 77 6.18 -4.42 13.95
CA PRO A 77 7.45 -3.74 14.18
C PRO A 77 8.09 -3.34 12.86
N GLY A 78 8.36 -2.05 12.72
CA GLY A 78 8.97 -1.48 11.53
C GLY A 78 10.45 -1.20 11.70
N SER A 79 10.98 -0.42 10.78
CA SER A 79 12.33 0.11 10.84
C SER A 79 12.39 1.30 11.80
N PHE A 80 13.60 1.73 12.15
CA PHE A 80 13.83 2.94 12.98
C PHE A 80 13.25 2.87 14.38
N GLY A 81 12.99 1.66 14.91
CA GLY A 81 12.44 1.48 16.25
C GLY A 81 11.01 1.93 16.43
N LYS A 82 10.26 2.10 15.34
CA LYS A 82 8.87 2.53 15.33
C LYS A 82 8.00 1.46 14.66
N ASP A 83 6.68 1.55 14.89
CA ASP A 83 5.74 0.66 14.22
C ASP A 83 5.63 1.00 12.74
N ALA A 84 5.44 -0.04 11.93
CA ALA A 84 5.07 0.07 10.53
C ALA A 84 3.61 -0.33 10.35
N TYR A 85 3.03 0.11 9.24
CA TYR A 85 1.63 -0.14 8.91
C TYR A 85 1.56 -0.74 7.51
N GLY A 86 0.99 -1.93 7.41
CA GLY A 86 0.81 -2.62 6.13
C GLY A 86 -0.63 -2.52 5.66
N TYR A 87 -0.81 -2.31 4.37
CA TYR A 87 -2.13 -2.09 3.77
C TYR A 87 -2.37 -3.02 2.59
N TRP A 88 -3.59 -3.54 2.51
CA TRP A 88 -4.16 -4.19 1.34
C TRP A 88 -5.48 -3.48 1.04
N ILE A 89 -5.53 -2.76 -0.07
CA ILE A 89 -6.68 -1.90 -0.41
C ILE A 89 -7.25 -2.37 -1.74
N PRO A 90 -8.34 -3.17 -1.73
CA PRO A 90 -8.95 -3.63 -2.97
C PRO A 90 -9.56 -2.48 -3.76
N LEU A 91 -9.46 -2.55 -5.08
CA LEU A 91 -10.09 -1.56 -5.95
C LEU A 91 -11.60 -1.78 -5.92
N PRO A 92 -12.41 -0.71 -5.76
CA PRO A 92 -13.87 -0.86 -5.61
C PRO A 92 -14.54 -1.64 -6.75
N GLU A 93 -14.13 -1.40 -7.99
CA GLU A 93 -14.72 -2.04 -9.17
C GLU A 93 -14.04 -3.33 -9.59
N LYS A 94 -12.89 -3.63 -8.99
CA LYS A 94 -12.06 -4.78 -9.34
C LYS A 94 -11.33 -5.27 -8.09
N PRO A 95 -12.05 -5.85 -7.12
CA PRO A 95 -11.47 -6.16 -5.81
C PRO A 95 -10.40 -7.24 -5.81
N GLU A 96 -10.26 -8.02 -6.89
CA GLU A 96 -9.15 -8.96 -7.06
C GLU A 96 -7.83 -8.26 -7.40
N TRP A 97 -7.87 -6.97 -7.71
CA TRP A 97 -6.70 -6.10 -7.78
C TRP A 97 -6.69 -5.18 -6.57
N MET A 98 -5.52 -4.97 -5.99
CA MET A 98 -5.41 -4.17 -4.77
C MET A 98 -4.08 -3.42 -4.70
N LEU A 99 -4.12 -2.27 -4.04
CA LEU A 99 -2.91 -1.58 -3.64
C LEU A 99 -2.33 -2.33 -2.43
N HIS A 100 -1.03 -2.54 -2.45
CA HIS A 100 -0.32 -3.17 -1.33
C HIS A 100 0.95 -2.41 -1.04
N PHE A 101 1.12 -1.98 0.20
CA PHE A 101 2.28 -1.22 0.63
C PHE A 101 2.39 -1.21 2.15
N SER A 102 3.54 -0.77 2.63
CA SER A 102 3.76 -0.53 4.06
C SER A 102 4.34 0.86 4.25
N ILE A 103 3.99 1.49 5.37
CA ILE A 103 4.54 2.78 5.79
C ILE A 103 5.45 2.53 7.00
N GLY A 104 6.61 3.20 7.02
CA GLY A 104 7.53 3.10 8.14
C GLY A 104 8.63 2.03 7.98
N ILE A 105 8.83 1.53 6.76
CA ILE A 105 9.86 0.54 6.45
C ILE A 105 11.09 1.19 5.82
N THR A 106 10.89 2.06 4.84
CA THR A 106 11.98 2.59 4.02
C THR A 106 12.30 4.05 4.31
N MET A 107 11.46 4.74 5.06
CA MET A 107 11.75 6.11 5.48
C MET A 107 11.26 6.35 6.90
N GLU A 108 12.01 7.16 7.64
CA GLU A 108 11.65 7.57 8.97
C GLU A 108 10.71 8.77 8.92
N TYR A 109 9.62 8.70 9.67
CA TYR A 109 8.65 9.78 9.75
C TYR A 109 8.91 10.59 11.01
N GLU A 110 8.97 11.91 10.86
CA GLU A 110 9.09 12.82 11.98
C GLU A 110 7.72 13.01 12.63
N GLU A 111 7.73 13.11 13.97
CA GLU A 111 6.51 13.45 14.68
C GLU A 111 6.11 14.90 14.37
N ALA A 112 4.83 15.09 14.09
CA ALA A 112 4.30 16.45 13.93
C ALA A 112 4.42 17.21 15.25
N LYS A 113 4.99 18.40 15.19
CA LYS A 113 5.12 19.27 16.37
C LYS A 113 4.06 20.35 16.32
N ASN A 114 3.44 20.63 17.47
CA ASN A 114 2.46 21.70 17.60
C ASN A 114 1.23 21.52 16.69
N VAL A 115 0.93 20.28 16.30
CA VAL A 115 -0.24 19.96 15.50
C VAL A 115 -1.08 18.95 16.27
N THR A 116 -2.30 19.34 16.58
CA THR A 116 -3.30 18.46 17.18
C THR A 116 -4.44 18.31 16.19
N ILE A 117 -4.68 17.08 15.73
CA ILE A 117 -5.82 16.77 14.87
C ILE A 117 -6.93 16.23 15.75
N THR A 118 -8.02 17.00 15.86
CA THR A 118 -9.20 16.62 16.63
C THR A 118 -10.31 16.18 15.68
N LYS A 119 -11.35 15.57 16.26
CA LYS A 119 -12.54 15.22 15.49
C LYS A 119 -13.18 16.45 14.82
N ASP A 120 -13.12 17.61 15.48
CA ASP A 120 -13.67 18.84 14.95
C ASP A 120 -12.92 19.33 13.72
N ILE A 121 -11.57 19.28 13.75
CA ILE A 121 -10.73 19.63 12.59
C ILE A 121 -11.01 18.71 11.43
N VAL A 122 -11.10 17.41 11.65
CA VAL A 122 -11.42 16.43 10.60
C VAL A 122 -12.80 16.71 10.01
N LYS A 123 -13.77 17.03 10.84
CA LYS A 123 -15.13 17.38 10.42
C LYS A 123 -15.12 18.64 9.54
N ASP A 124 -14.39 19.67 9.93
CA ASP A 124 -14.28 20.91 9.15
C ASP A 124 -13.65 20.66 7.78
N ILE A 125 -12.60 19.85 7.71
CA ILE A 125 -11.97 19.47 6.45
C ILE A 125 -12.96 18.74 5.55
N ALA A 126 -13.73 17.81 6.10
CA ALA A 126 -14.70 17.01 5.33
C ALA A 126 -15.87 17.86 4.81
N ASN A 127 -16.19 18.99 5.46
CA ASN A 127 -17.31 19.87 5.08
C ASN A 127 -16.87 20.99 4.10
N ASN A 128 -15.60 21.10 3.83
CA ASN A 128 -15.09 22.03 2.85
C ASN A 128 -14.89 21.33 1.49
#